data_1f718f02daabb1b114bf068c96596bbe
#
_entry.id   1f718f02daabb1b114bf068c96596bbe
#
_cell.length_a   1.000
_cell.length_b   1.000
_cell.length_c   1.000
_cell.angle_alpha   90.00
_cell.angle_beta   90.00
_cell.angle_gamma   90.00
#
_symmetry.space_group_name_H-M   'P 1'
#
loop_
_entity.id
_entity.type
_entity.pdbx_description
1 polymer ?
#
loop_
_entity_poly.entity_id
_entity_poly.type
_entity_poly.pdbx_seq_one_letter_code
_entity_poly.pdbx_strand_id
1 'polypeptide(L)'
;MNKILFALVLGIISFKGFGQTSNLSTEKFKKLYPEQTNVSPYHNTWTQKHFPKRIKEFMEQPLEFGEIVFIGNSITEGGGDWSSKFGIKHIRNRGIAGDLSDGVLRRLDEITYFKPKAVFILIGINDLFNIHQLEDNPALKYNNTVPSPVFVAKNILKITKQIHRKSPLTKIFVRTLLPSRRAFLKQDILILNSHIKQNATKGFYQLVDLYSVFLDRNGELDKEFTKDGVHLNDKGYQKWVAFEKPLLEQL
;
A
#
# COMPACT_ATOMS: atom_id res chain seq x y z
N MET A 1 12.87 -58.79 -38.10
CA MET A 1 13.62 -57.76 -37.37
C MET A 1 12.96 -56.43 -37.64
N ASN A 2 11.99 -56.03 -36.79
CA ASN A 2 11.26 -54.76 -36.93
C ASN A 2 11.95 -53.69 -36.09
N LYS A 3 12.45 -52.62 -36.72
CA LYS A 3 12.98 -51.45 -36.05
C LYS A 3 11.83 -50.49 -35.79
N ILE A 4 11.48 -50.32 -34.51
CA ILE A 4 10.52 -49.31 -34.06
C ILE A 4 11.27 -47.98 -33.89
N LEU A 5 10.88 -47.00 -34.70
CA LEU A 5 11.44 -45.65 -34.66
C LEU A 5 10.62 -44.84 -33.61
N PHE A 6 11.24 -44.49 -32.49
CA PHE A 6 10.64 -43.56 -31.50
C PHE A 6 10.85 -42.13 -31.98
N ALA A 7 9.78 -41.48 -32.41
CA ALA A 7 9.79 -40.04 -32.68
C ALA A 7 9.59 -39.28 -31.39
N LEU A 8 10.61 -38.57 -30.94
CA LEU A 8 10.56 -37.65 -29.82
C LEU A 8 9.91 -36.35 -30.30
N VAL A 9 8.65 -36.13 -29.91
CA VAL A 9 7.95 -34.85 -30.12
C VAL A 9 8.40 -33.89 -29.02
N LEU A 10 9.35 -33.02 -29.33
CA LEU A 10 9.68 -31.87 -28.51
C LEU A 10 8.55 -30.84 -28.63
N GLY A 11 7.69 -30.79 -27.66
CA GLY A 11 6.70 -29.73 -27.50
C GLY A 11 7.40 -28.41 -27.14
N ILE A 12 7.53 -27.52 -28.11
CA ILE A 12 7.96 -26.13 -27.88
C ILE A 12 6.80 -25.43 -27.19
N ILE A 13 6.88 -25.32 -25.85
CA ILE A 13 6.01 -24.42 -25.09
C ILE A 13 6.52 -23.00 -25.34
N SER A 14 5.96 -22.33 -26.34
CA SER A 14 6.15 -20.90 -26.53
C SER A 14 5.52 -20.15 -25.36
N PHE A 15 6.32 -19.73 -24.39
CA PHE A 15 5.95 -18.67 -23.48
C PHE A 15 5.80 -17.38 -24.28
N LYS A 16 4.57 -17.06 -24.71
CA LYS A 16 4.24 -15.71 -25.16
C LYS A 16 4.27 -14.81 -23.93
N GLY A 17 5.44 -14.19 -23.72
CA GLY A 17 5.65 -13.20 -22.69
C GLY A 17 4.89 -11.91 -22.97
N PHE A 18 4.36 -11.34 -21.92
CA PHE A 18 4.20 -9.92 -21.59
C PHE A 18 3.92 -8.97 -22.76
N GLY A 19 2.66 -8.61 -22.92
CA GLY A 19 2.21 -7.61 -23.88
C GLY A 19 0.72 -7.64 -24.17
N GLN A 20 -0.12 -8.04 -23.23
CA GLN A 20 -1.56 -7.74 -23.32
C GLN A 20 -1.84 -6.40 -22.63
N THR A 21 -1.62 -5.30 -23.37
CA THR A 21 -2.37 -4.08 -23.12
C THR A 21 -3.83 -4.47 -23.27
N SER A 22 -4.57 -4.44 -22.17
CA SER A 22 -5.98 -4.76 -22.14
C SER A 22 -6.71 -3.85 -23.16
N ASN A 23 -7.48 -4.43 -24.07
CA ASN A 23 -8.42 -3.71 -24.94
C ASN A 23 -9.61 -3.15 -24.11
N LEU A 24 -9.29 -2.43 -23.02
CA LEU A 24 -10.27 -1.69 -22.27
C LEU A 24 -10.71 -0.48 -23.10
N SER A 25 -12.02 -0.35 -23.32
CA SER A 25 -12.54 0.92 -23.81
C SER A 25 -12.15 2.05 -22.86
N THR A 26 -11.90 3.24 -23.38
CA THR A 26 -11.53 4.43 -22.59
C THR A 26 -12.48 4.66 -21.41
N GLU A 27 -13.75 4.37 -21.58
CA GLU A 27 -14.77 4.51 -20.53
C GLU A 27 -14.59 3.47 -19.40
N LYS A 28 -14.33 2.20 -19.73
CA LYS A 28 -14.07 1.17 -18.73
C LYS A 28 -12.78 1.43 -17.97
N PHE A 29 -11.75 1.92 -18.67
CA PHE A 29 -10.49 2.30 -18.04
C PHE A 29 -10.69 3.41 -17.00
N LYS A 30 -11.43 4.47 -17.33
CA LYS A 30 -11.72 5.56 -16.40
C LYS A 30 -12.44 5.08 -15.13
N LYS A 31 -13.31 4.08 -15.23
CA LYS A 31 -14.04 3.49 -14.09
C LYS A 31 -13.16 2.73 -13.08
N LEU A 32 -11.90 2.45 -13.44
CA LEU A 32 -10.93 1.86 -12.49
C LEU A 32 -10.45 2.85 -11.43
N TYR A 33 -10.69 4.13 -11.65
CA TYR A 33 -10.24 5.21 -10.76
C TYR A 33 -11.46 5.92 -10.16
N PRO A 34 -11.36 6.34 -8.89
CA PRO A 34 -12.44 7.07 -8.25
C PRO A 34 -12.68 8.42 -8.98
N GLU A 35 -13.93 8.83 -9.09
CA GLU A 35 -14.26 10.17 -9.53
C GLU A 35 -13.65 11.22 -8.61
N GLN A 36 -13.39 12.43 -9.13
CA GLN A 36 -12.74 13.51 -8.37
C GLN A 36 -13.49 13.89 -7.09
N THR A 37 -14.80 13.68 -7.06
CA THR A 37 -15.67 13.95 -5.91
C THR A 37 -15.71 12.79 -4.91
N ASN A 38 -15.23 11.60 -5.30
CA ASN A 38 -15.27 10.40 -4.43
C ASN A 38 -14.05 10.35 -3.51
N VAL A 39 -13.85 11.40 -2.73
CA VAL A 39 -12.82 11.47 -1.68
C VAL A 39 -13.38 10.98 -0.34
N SER A 40 -12.49 10.55 0.56
CA SER A 40 -12.92 10.14 1.90
C SER A 40 -13.52 11.32 2.67
N PRO A 41 -14.66 11.15 3.38
CA PRO A 41 -15.21 12.19 4.24
C PRO A 41 -14.31 12.52 5.42
N TYR A 42 -13.33 11.67 5.71
CA TYR A 42 -12.34 11.87 6.76
C TYR A 42 -11.07 12.59 6.29
N HIS A 43 -10.93 12.87 4.98
CA HIS A 43 -9.80 13.67 4.49
C HIS A 43 -9.86 15.10 5.03
N ASN A 44 -8.70 15.65 5.38
CA ASN A 44 -8.59 17.08 5.64
C ASN A 44 -8.66 17.88 4.33
N THR A 45 -8.81 19.20 4.44
CA THR A 45 -8.96 20.10 3.28
C THR A 45 -7.78 20.06 2.31
N TRP A 46 -6.57 19.81 2.77
CA TRP A 46 -5.40 19.64 1.91
C TRP A 46 -5.46 18.32 1.15
N THR A 47 -5.73 17.21 1.83
CA THR A 47 -5.81 15.89 1.21
C THR A 47 -6.94 15.79 0.20
N GLN A 48 -8.10 16.44 0.47
CA GLN A 48 -9.20 16.52 -0.49
C GLN A 48 -8.77 17.13 -1.84
N LYS A 49 -7.78 18.03 -1.84
CA LYS A 49 -7.21 18.63 -3.06
C LYS A 49 -6.07 17.81 -3.65
N HIS A 50 -5.29 17.12 -2.81
CA HIS A 50 -4.13 16.33 -3.24
C HIS A 50 -4.55 14.97 -3.83
N PHE A 51 -5.53 14.32 -3.23
CA PHE A 51 -6.01 12.99 -3.64
C PHE A 51 -6.39 12.92 -5.13
N PRO A 52 -7.24 13.81 -5.69
CA PRO A 52 -7.58 13.78 -7.11
C PRO A 52 -6.37 13.98 -8.03
N LYS A 53 -5.37 14.77 -7.62
CA LYS A 53 -4.14 14.97 -8.39
C LYS A 53 -3.35 13.67 -8.50
N ARG A 54 -3.19 12.95 -7.39
CA ARG A 54 -2.50 11.66 -7.38
C ARG A 54 -3.25 10.59 -8.17
N ILE A 55 -4.59 10.58 -8.10
CA ILE A 55 -5.41 9.69 -8.93
C ILE A 55 -5.19 9.96 -10.42
N LYS A 56 -5.10 11.24 -10.82
CA LYS A 56 -4.78 11.61 -12.20
C LYS A 56 -3.41 11.08 -12.63
N GLU A 57 -2.38 11.23 -11.79
CA GLU A 57 -1.03 10.68 -12.06
C GLU A 57 -1.06 9.15 -12.21
N PHE A 58 -1.87 8.45 -11.41
CA PHE A 58 -2.04 7.00 -11.55
C PHE A 58 -2.72 6.62 -12.88
N MET A 59 -3.69 7.42 -13.34
CA MET A 59 -4.32 7.22 -14.66
C MET A 59 -3.34 7.46 -15.83
N GLU A 60 -2.42 8.41 -15.69
CA GLU A 60 -1.38 8.71 -16.67
C GLU A 60 -0.28 7.62 -16.70
N GLN A 61 -0.11 6.92 -15.58
CA GLN A 61 0.86 5.82 -15.41
C GLN A 61 0.16 4.59 -14.81
N PRO A 62 -0.78 3.96 -15.55
CA PRO A 62 -1.57 2.85 -15.03
C PRO A 62 -0.70 1.66 -14.65
N LEU A 63 -1.27 0.78 -13.83
CA LEU A 63 -0.66 -0.52 -13.55
C LEU A 63 -0.66 -1.41 -14.79
N GLU A 64 0.22 -2.39 -14.74
CA GLU A 64 0.22 -3.55 -15.63
C GLU A 64 -0.03 -4.84 -14.83
N PHE A 65 -0.41 -5.91 -15.53
CA PHE A 65 -0.62 -7.19 -14.88
C PHE A 65 0.69 -7.74 -14.30
N GLY A 66 0.62 -8.30 -13.09
CA GLY A 66 1.76 -8.96 -12.46
C GLY A 66 2.80 -8.04 -11.81
N GLU A 67 2.59 -6.73 -11.76
CA GLU A 67 3.45 -5.78 -11.03
C GLU A 67 3.37 -5.97 -9.51
N ILE A 68 4.29 -5.38 -8.77
CA ILE A 68 4.24 -5.24 -7.31
C ILE A 68 3.72 -3.85 -6.99
N VAL A 69 2.76 -3.73 -6.08
CA VAL A 69 2.13 -2.45 -5.75
C VAL A 69 2.30 -2.10 -4.28
N PHE A 70 2.82 -0.90 -4.02
CA PHE A 70 2.88 -0.32 -2.69
C PHE A 70 1.74 0.67 -2.52
N ILE A 71 0.79 0.37 -1.64
CA ILE A 71 -0.36 1.22 -1.31
C ILE A 71 -0.12 1.85 0.06
N GLY A 72 -0.40 3.14 0.18
CA GLY A 72 -0.28 3.83 1.46
C GLY A 72 -0.52 5.33 1.38
N ASN A 73 0.03 6.03 2.35
CA ASN A 73 -0.04 7.47 2.50
C ASN A 73 1.28 8.18 2.10
N SER A 74 1.58 9.34 2.73
CA SER A 74 2.80 10.13 2.50
C SER A 74 4.09 9.33 2.71
N ILE A 75 4.13 8.38 3.62
CA ILE A 75 5.31 7.56 3.87
C ILE A 75 5.58 6.64 2.66
N THR A 76 4.54 6.11 2.03
CA THR A 76 4.64 5.33 0.80
C THR A 76 4.93 6.23 -0.41
N GLU A 77 4.19 7.34 -0.56
CA GLU A 77 4.40 8.32 -1.65
C GLU A 77 5.82 8.86 -1.62
N GLY A 78 6.31 9.26 -0.44
CA GLY A 78 7.64 9.84 -0.22
C GLY A 78 8.82 8.88 -0.50
N GLY A 79 8.56 7.59 -0.62
CA GLY A 79 9.54 6.62 -1.12
C GLY A 79 9.92 6.83 -2.59
N GLY A 80 9.10 7.56 -3.37
CA GLY A 80 9.37 7.91 -4.77
C GLY A 80 9.46 6.66 -5.65
N ASP A 81 10.55 6.49 -6.36
CA ASP A 81 10.82 5.32 -7.20
C ASP A 81 11.28 4.11 -6.36
N TRP A 82 10.30 3.29 -5.99
CA TRP A 82 10.55 2.06 -5.25
C TRP A 82 11.33 1.01 -6.06
N SER A 83 11.15 0.97 -7.39
CA SER A 83 11.89 0.05 -8.24
C SER A 83 13.40 0.31 -8.15
N SER A 84 13.80 1.57 -8.28
CA SER A 84 15.21 1.97 -8.14
C SER A 84 15.73 1.72 -6.73
N LYS A 85 14.95 2.01 -5.68
CA LYS A 85 15.38 1.79 -4.29
C LYS A 85 15.62 0.33 -3.95
N PHE A 86 14.75 -0.58 -4.40
CA PHE A 86 14.91 -2.02 -4.17
C PHE A 86 15.86 -2.69 -5.16
N GLY A 87 16.15 -2.08 -6.33
CA GLY A 87 16.82 -2.72 -7.46
C GLY A 87 15.96 -3.84 -8.08
N ILE A 88 14.64 -3.76 -7.95
CA ILE A 88 13.65 -4.70 -8.45
C ILE A 88 12.70 -3.95 -9.37
N LYS A 89 12.55 -4.41 -10.62
CA LYS A 89 11.67 -3.78 -11.61
C LYS A 89 10.18 -3.93 -11.22
N HIS A 90 9.36 -3.00 -11.73
CA HIS A 90 7.89 -3.07 -11.65
C HIS A 90 7.31 -3.01 -10.22
N ILE A 91 7.94 -2.23 -9.33
CA ILE A 91 7.32 -1.84 -8.07
C ILE A 91 6.66 -0.48 -8.25
N ARG A 92 5.33 -0.44 -8.15
CA ARG A 92 4.52 0.76 -8.41
C ARG A 92 4.13 1.45 -7.11
N ASN A 93 4.40 2.74 -7.07
CA ASN A 93 4.03 3.59 -5.95
C ASN A 93 2.57 4.05 -6.09
N ARG A 94 1.70 3.55 -5.23
CA ARG A 94 0.30 3.97 -5.08
C ARG A 94 0.07 4.63 -3.71
N GLY A 95 1.07 5.37 -3.23
CA GLY A 95 0.96 6.23 -2.06
C GLY A 95 0.26 7.55 -2.39
N ILE A 96 -0.55 8.06 -1.46
CA ILE A 96 -1.18 9.38 -1.51
C ILE A 96 -0.98 10.06 -0.16
N ALA A 97 -0.23 11.17 -0.13
CA ALA A 97 -0.01 11.91 1.12
C ALA A 97 -1.34 12.37 1.74
N GLY A 98 -1.46 12.19 3.05
CA GLY A 98 -2.68 12.48 3.78
C GLY A 98 -3.78 11.42 3.66
N ASP A 99 -3.64 10.39 2.82
CA ASP A 99 -4.67 9.37 2.64
C ASP A 99 -4.89 8.55 3.92
N LEU A 100 -6.12 8.09 4.08
CA LEU A 100 -6.61 7.30 5.21
C LEU A 100 -7.05 5.90 4.74
N SER A 101 -7.32 5.03 5.70
CA SER A 101 -7.82 3.69 5.42
C SER A 101 -9.12 3.66 4.61
N ASP A 102 -10.02 4.63 4.83
CA ASP A 102 -11.26 4.80 4.04
C ASP A 102 -10.97 5.30 2.61
N GLY A 103 -9.96 6.16 2.41
CA GLY A 103 -9.53 6.63 1.10
C GLY A 103 -8.97 5.49 0.25
N VAL A 104 -8.16 4.60 0.83
CA VAL A 104 -7.67 3.39 0.14
C VAL A 104 -8.82 2.50 -0.31
N LEU A 105 -9.86 2.31 0.52
CA LEU A 105 -11.04 1.51 0.15
C LEU A 105 -11.74 2.03 -1.12
N ARG A 106 -11.67 3.33 -1.40
CA ARG A 106 -12.32 3.98 -2.55
C ARG A 106 -11.56 3.85 -3.86
N ARG A 107 -10.30 3.37 -3.84
CA ARG A 107 -9.39 3.29 -4.99
C ARG A 107 -8.80 1.91 -5.23
N LEU A 108 -9.53 0.85 -4.93
CA LEU A 108 -9.06 -0.53 -5.10
C LEU A 108 -9.36 -1.12 -6.48
N ASP A 109 -10.17 -0.47 -7.32
CA ASP A 109 -10.61 -1.07 -8.57
C ASP A 109 -9.47 -1.19 -9.60
N GLU A 110 -8.53 -0.23 -9.67
CA GLU A 110 -7.29 -0.37 -10.43
C GLU A 110 -6.52 -1.63 -10.00
N ILE A 111 -6.28 -1.77 -8.69
CA ILE A 111 -5.52 -2.88 -8.11
C ILE A 111 -6.17 -4.23 -8.44
N THR A 112 -7.48 -4.31 -8.21
CA THR A 112 -8.21 -5.58 -8.39
C THR A 112 -8.40 -5.94 -9.86
N TYR A 113 -8.37 -4.97 -10.76
CA TYR A 113 -8.41 -5.18 -12.19
C TYR A 113 -7.09 -5.73 -12.73
N PHE A 114 -5.97 -5.06 -12.43
CA PHE A 114 -4.65 -5.44 -12.92
C PHE A 114 -4.02 -6.64 -12.20
N LYS A 115 -4.63 -7.11 -11.12
CA LYS A 115 -4.23 -8.35 -10.42
C LYS A 115 -2.72 -8.44 -10.20
N PRO A 116 -2.13 -7.50 -9.44
CA PRO A 116 -0.70 -7.47 -9.22
C PRO A 116 -0.20 -8.78 -8.60
N LYS A 117 1.06 -9.10 -8.81
CA LYS A 117 1.73 -10.24 -8.19
C LYS A 117 1.72 -10.14 -6.68
N ALA A 118 1.93 -8.93 -6.17
CA ALA A 118 1.86 -8.65 -4.74
C ALA A 118 1.39 -7.21 -4.46
N VAL A 119 0.71 -7.03 -3.33
CA VAL A 119 0.31 -5.72 -2.78
C VAL A 119 0.87 -5.60 -1.38
N PHE A 120 1.58 -4.50 -1.11
CA PHE A 120 2.08 -4.14 0.21
C PHE A 120 1.34 -2.90 0.71
N ILE A 121 0.72 -2.98 1.88
CA ILE A 121 -0.16 -1.95 2.42
C ILE A 121 0.46 -1.35 3.69
N LEU A 122 0.65 -0.02 3.70
CA LEU A 122 1.01 0.76 4.90
C LEU A 122 0.07 1.97 5.00
N ILE A 123 -0.95 1.87 5.83
CA ILE A 123 -1.99 2.92 5.99
C ILE A 123 -2.49 2.94 7.43
N GLY A 124 -2.90 4.12 7.91
CA GLY A 124 -3.55 4.29 9.20
C GLY A 124 -3.01 5.46 10.04
N ILE A 125 -1.79 5.96 9.80
CA ILE A 125 -1.23 7.04 10.64
C ILE A 125 -2.06 8.33 10.53
N ASN A 126 -2.56 8.68 9.34
CA ASN A 126 -3.41 9.85 9.15
C ASN A 126 -4.81 9.67 9.75
N ASP A 127 -5.31 8.43 9.80
CA ASP A 127 -6.52 8.10 10.56
C ASP A 127 -6.32 8.43 12.05
N LEU A 128 -5.16 8.08 12.62
CA LEU A 128 -4.85 8.36 14.02
C LEU A 128 -4.66 9.87 14.28
N PHE A 129 -4.05 10.61 13.36
CA PHE A 129 -4.03 12.08 13.44
C PHE A 129 -5.43 12.67 13.41
N ASN A 130 -6.31 12.16 12.55
CA ASN A 130 -7.70 12.61 12.45
C ASN A 130 -8.49 12.37 13.75
N ILE A 131 -8.27 11.26 14.47
CA ILE A 131 -8.92 10.97 15.75
C ILE A 131 -8.68 12.10 16.76
N HIS A 132 -7.47 12.63 16.79
CA HIS A 132 -7.06 13.65 17.77
C HIS A 132 -7.42 15.08 17.34
N GLN A 133 -7.54 15.36 16.05
CA GLN A 133 -7.89 16.68 15.49
C GLN A 133 -7.10 17.85 16.08
N LEU A 134 -5.82 17.64 16.38
CA LEU A 134 -4.95 18.61 17.07
C LEU A 134 -4.41 19.74 16.16
N GLU A 135 -4.84 19.82 14.91
CA GLU A 135 -4.31 20.78 13.96
C GLU A 135 -5.18 22.05 13.93
N ASP A 136 -4.64 23.14 14.43
CA ASP A 136 -5.23 24.49 14.30
C ASP A 136 -5.06 25.05 12.88
N ASN A 137 -4.31 24.37 12.02
CA ASN A 137 -4.08 24.80 10.64
C ASN A 137 -5.33 24.56 9.78
N PRO A 138 -5.98 25.63 9.23
CA PRO A 138 -7.17 25.49 8.40
C PRO A 138 -7.00 24.57 7.16
N ALA A 139 -5.77 24.45 6.62
CA ALA A 139 -5.49 23.55 5.51
C ALA A 139 -5.56 22.06 5.89
N LEU A 140 -5.42 21.76 7.18
CA LEU A 140 -5.44 20.41 7.73
C LEU A 140 -6.74 20.12 8.51
N LYS A 141 -7.74 21.00 8.39
CA LYS A 141 -9.03 20.83 9.08
C LYS A 141 -9.76 19.60 8.56
N TYR A 142 -10.25 18.80 9.49
CA TYR A 142 -11.11 17.64 9.24
C TYR A 142 -12.58 18.00 9.45
N ASN A 143 -13.45 17.50 8.55
CA ASN A 143 -14.90 17.68 8.69
C ASN A 143 -15.56 16.54 9.49
N ASN A 144 -14.96 15.36 9.46
CA ASN A 144 -15.45 14.18 10.18
C ASN A 144 -14.30 13.53 10.95
N THR A 145 -14.63 12.94 12.09
CA THR A 145 -13.67 12.24 12.95
C THR A 145 -13.68 10.74 12.67
N VAL A 146 -12.52 10.15 12.49
CA VAL A 146 -12.34 8.70 12.46
C VAL A 146 -12.69 8.13 13.83
N PRO A 147 -13.56 7.10 13.91
CA PRO A 147 -14.12 6.67 15.21
C PRO A 147 -13.10 6.11 16.20
N SER A 148 -12.10 5.34 15.73
CA SER A 148 -11.13 4.70 16.63
C SER A 148 -10.03 3.95 15.84
N PRO A 149 -8.89 3.56 16.48
CA PRO A 149 -7.90 2.66 15.87
C PRO A 149 -8.49 1.30 15.45
N VAL A 150 -9.50 0.81 16.16
CA VAL A 150 -10.22 -0.44 15.81
C VAL A 150 -10.99 -0.29 14.49
N PHE A 151 -11.59 0.86 14.25
CA PHE A 151 -12.25 1.17 12.96
C PHE A 151 -11.23 1.13 11.81
N VAL A 152 -10.04 1.70 12.01
CA VAL A 152 -8.95 1.66 11.04
C VAL A 152 -8.52 0.22 10.74
N ALA A 153 -8.33 -0.60 11.77
CA ALA A 153 -8.00 -2.02 11.62
C ALA A 153 -9.08 -2.80 10.85
N LYS A 154 -10.36 -2.49 11.07
CA LYS A 154 -11.48 -3.06 10.30
C LYS A 154 -11.42 -2.66 8.83
N ASN A 155 -11.08 -1.40 8.53
CA ASN A 155 -10.91 -0.94 7.14
C ASN A 155 -9.74 -1.65 6.46
N ILE A 156 -8.58 -1.78 7.12
CA ILE A 156 -7.43 -2.53 6.59
C ILE A 156 -7.84 -3.98 6.28
N LEU A 157 -8.58 -4.63 7.17
CA LEU A 157 -9.08 -5.98 6.92
C LEU A 157 -10.10 -6.03 5.74
N LYS A 158 -10.95 -5.00 5.57
CA LYS A 158 -11.85 -4.90 4.41
C LYS A 158 -11.07 -4.76 3.11
N ILE A 159 -10.00 -3.93 3.09
CA ILE A 159 -9.12 -3.75 1.95
C ILE A 159 -8.53 -5.11 1.53
N THR A 160 -7.94 -5.84 2.47
CA THR A 160 -7.32 -7.15 2.17
C THR A 160 -8.33 -8.17 1.68
N LYS A 161 -9.52 -8.25 2.31
CA LYS A 161 -10.61 -9.13 1.87
C LYS A 161 -11.12 -8.79 0.47
N GLN A 162 -11.23 -7.50 0.14
CA GLN A 162 -11.70 -7.07 -1.18
C GLN A 162 -10.68 -7.43 -2.27
N ILE A 163 -9.38 -7.20 -2.03
CA ILE A 163 -8.31 -7.60 -2.95
C ILE A 163 -8.30 -9.12 -3.09
N HIS A 164 -8.29 -9.87 -1.99
CA HIS A 164 -8.29 -11.33 -2.02
C HIS A 164 -9.47 -11.91 -2.82
N ARG A 165 -10.68 -11.38 -2.61
CA ARG A 165 -11.89 -11.84 -3.31
C ARG A 165 -11.84 -11.59 -4.81
N LYS A 166 -11.36 -10.40 -5.25
CA LYS A 166 -11.34 -9.99 -6.66
C LYS A 166 -10.06 -10.43 -7.38
N SER A 167 -8.97 -10.68 -6.65
CA SER A 167 -7.67 -11.08 -7.16
C SER A 167 -7.01 -12.14 -6.25
N PRO A 168 -7.54 -13.39 -6.25
CA PRO A 168 -7.16 -14.41 -5.26
C PRO A 168 -5.70 -14.88 -5.36
N LEU A 169 -5.03 -14.67 -6.50
CA LEU A 169 -3.62 -15.02 -6.69
C LEU A 169 -2.65 -13.92 -6.25
N THR A 170 -3.14 -12.71 -5.97
CA THR A 170 -2.31 -11.61 -5.46
C THR A 170 -1.86 -11.92 -4.03
N LYS A 171 -0.54 -11.93 -3.81
CA LYS A 171 0.01 -12.00 -2.45
C LYS A 171 -0.21 -10.66 -1.75
N ILE A 172 -0.79 -10.68 -0.56
CA ILE A 172 -1.12 -9.46 0.18
C ILE A 172 -0.25 -9.39 1.44
N PHE A 173 0.42 -8.26 1.62
CA PHE A 173 1.25 -7.96 2.79
C PHE A 173 0.71 -6.71 3.47
N VAL A 174 0.51 -6.77 4.78
CA VAL A 174 0.15 -5.59 5.59
C VAL A 174 1.29 -5.30 6.55
N ARG A 175 1.79 -4.08 6.44
CA ARG A 175 2.84 -3.56 7.32
C ARG A 175 2.22 -3.02 8.59
N THR A 176 2.85 -3.25 9.74
CA THR A 176 2.52 -2.50 10.94
C THR A 176 2.89 -1.03 10.74
N LEU A 177 2.13 -0.11 11.35
CA LEU A 177 2.52 1.29 11.38
C LEU A 177 3.89 1.43 12.05
N LEU A 178 4.71 2.34 11.52
CA LEU A 178 5.96 2.72 12.16
C LEU A 178 5.68 3.36 13.53
N PRO A 179 6.63 3.32 14.48
CA PRO A 179 6.54 4.16 15.66
C PRO A 179 6.52 5.63 15.26
N SER A 180 6.12 6.51 16.16
CA SER A 180 6.12 7.96 15.95
C SER A 180 6.74 8.67 17.15
N ARG A 181 7.28 9.87 16.93
CA ARG A 181 7.72 10.79 17.99
C ARG A 181 6.61 11.74 18.45
N ARG A 182 5.39 11.54 17.97
CA ARG A 182 4.17 12.22 18.45
C ARG A 182 3.63 11.44 19.63
N ALA A 183 3.84 11.94 20.85
CA ALA A 183 3.48 11.23 22.09
C ALA A 183 2.00 10.80 22.12
N PHE A 184 1.09 11.65 21.61
CA PHE A 184 -0.34 11.38 21.57
C PHE A 184 -0.74 10.21 20.66
N LEU A 185 0.09 9.84 19.66
CA LEU A 185 -0.16 8.71 18.76
C LEU A 185 0.32 7.37 19.32
N LYS A 186 1.20 7.38 20.33
CA LYS A 186 1.91 6.18 20.78
C LYS A 186 0.94 5.04 21.14
N GLN A 187 -0.06 5.31 21.94
CA GLN A 187 -1.02 4.30 22.37
C GLN A 187 -1.89 3.80 21.21
N ASP A 188 -2.36 4.70 20.34
CA ASP A 188 -3.20 4.33 19.21
C ASP A 188 -2.44 3.50 18.16
N ILE A 189 -1.16 3.79 17.93
CA ILE A 189 -0.29 2.97 17.07
C ILE A 189 -0.19 1.55 17.64
N LEU A 190 0.02 1.40 18.96
CA LEU A 190 0.10 0.09 19.60
C LEU A 190 -1.21 -0.69 19.47
N ILE A 191 -2.35 -0.03 19.71
CA ILE A 191 -3.69 -0.63 19.56
C ILE A 191 -3.90 -1.07 18.10
N LEU A 192 -3.66 -0.19 17.14
CA LEU A 192 -3.85 -0.51 15.73
C LEU A 192 -2.94 -1.65 15.28
N ASN A 193 -1.64 -1.60 15.62
CA ASN A 193 -0.69 -2.66 15.28
C ASN A 193 -1.05 -4.00 15.93
N SER A 194 -1.56 -4.01 17.16
CA SER A 194 -2.07 -5.22 17.81
C SER A 194 -3.22 -5.85 17.00
N HIS A 195 -4.18 -5.02 16.55
CA HIS A 195 -5.28 -5.49 15.70
C HIS A 195 -4.82 -5.95 14.31
N ILE A 196 -3.82 -5.27 13.72
CA ILE A 196 -3.20 -5.73 12.45
C ILE A 196 -2.59 -7.12 12.66
N LYS A 197 -1.78 -7.30 13.72
CA LYS A 197 -1.18 -8.61 14.07
C LYS A 197 -2.25 -9.69 14.29
N GLN A 198 -3.29 -9.39 15.07
CA GLN A 198 -4.41 -10.31 15.32
C GLN A 198 -5.17 -10.65 14.03
N ASN A 199 -5.45 -9.68 13.16
CA ASN A 199 -6.18 -9.92 11.93
C ASN A 199 -5.39 -10.76 10.91
N ALA A 200 -4.07 -10.80 10.97
CA ALA A 200 -3.23 -11.64 10.11
C ALA A 200 -3.54 -13.14 10.27
N THR A 201 -3.96 -13.56 11.47
CA THR A 201 -4.36 -14.97 11.72
C THR A 201 -5.60 -15.42 10.93
N LYS A 202 -6.33 -14.48 10.31
CA LYS A 202 -7.48 -14.78 9.44
C LYS A 202 -7.07 -15.20 8.03
N GLY A 203 -5.78 -15.15 7.68
CA GLY A 203 -5.24 -15.68 6.43
C GLY A 203 -5.44 -14.82 5.18
N PHE A 204 -5.94 -13.59 5.29
CA PHE A 204 -6.12 -12.70 4.13
C PHE A 204 -4.86 -11.94 3.72
N TYR A 205 -3.82 -11.94 4.55
CA TYR A 205 -2.53 -11.28 4.29
C TYR A 205 -1.42 -11.83 5.17
N GLN A 206 -0.20 -11.60 4.76
CA GLN A 206 1.00 -11.82 5.55
C GLN A 206 1.38 -10.52 6.27
N LEU A 207 1.81 -10.64 7.52
CA LEU A 207 2.26 -9.51 8.34
C LEU A 207 3.71 -9.15 8.02
N VAL A 208 3.98 -7.84 7.93
CA VAL A 208 5.34 -7.28 7.89
C VAL A 208 5.51 -6.31 9.07
N ASP A 209 6.36 -6.65 10.02
CA ASP A 209 6.52 -5.87 11.25
C ASP A 209 7.55 -4.74 11.08
N LEU A 210 7.14 -3.64 10.42
CA LEU A 210 7.98 -2.45 10.31
C LEU A 210 8.10 -1.67 11.62
N TYR A 211 7.14 -1.79 12.54
CA TYR A 211 7.20 -1.10 13.84
C TYR A 211 8.49 -1.43 14.58
N SER A 212 8.78 -2.72 14.73
CA SER A 212 9.96 -3.20 15.46
C SER A 212 11.28 -2.79 14.80
N VAL A 213 11.29 -2.63 13.45
CA VAL A 213 12.48 -2.22 12.70
C VAL A 213 12.92 -0.80 13.02
N PHE A 214 11.95 0.09 13.28
CA PHE A 214 12.19 1.53 13.45
C PHE A 214 12.09 2.01 14.90
N LEU A 215 11.89 1.08 15.84
CA LEU A 215 11.74 1.40 17.26
C LEU A 215 13.10 1.72 17.89
N ASP A 216 13.18 2.86 18.59
CA ASP A 216 14.32 3.16 19.46
C ASP A 216 14.12 2.57 20.86
N ARG A 217 15.15 2.72 21.72
CA ARG A 217 15.12 2.23 23.13
C ARG A 217 14.05 2.89 24.00
N ASN A 218 13.48 4.03 23.56
CA ASN A 218 12.43 4.76 24.27
C ASN A 218 11.02 4.40 23.78
N GLY A 219 10.92 3.49 22.81
CA GLY A 219 9.65 3.11 22.21
C GLY A 219 9.11 4.15 21.23
N GLU A 220 9.98 4.90 20.58
CA GLU A 220 9.65 5.95 19.61
C GLU A 220 10.35 5.67 18.27
N LEU A 221 9.94 6.40 17.21
CA LEU A 221 10.65 6.37 15.93
C LEU A 221 12.07 6.90 16.13
N ASP A 222 13.05 6.06 15.79
CA ASP A 222 14.46 6.43 15.95
C ASP A 222 14.78 7.70 15.16
N LYS A 223 15.37 8.69 15.85
CA LYS A 223 15.69 10.02 15.31
C LYS A 223 16.58 9.96 14.08
N GLU A 224 17.43 8.92 13.97
CA GLU A 224 18.32 8.76 12.83
C GLU A 224 17.54 8.57 11.52
N PHE A 225 16.34 8.00 11.57
CA PHE A 225 15.57 7.57 10.40
C PHE A 225 14.41 8.49 10.04
N THR A 226 14.24 9.61 10.73
CA THR A 226 13.10 10.51 10.51
C THR A 226 13.51 11.97 10.28
N LYS A 227 12.65 12.71 9.57
CA LYS A 227 12.79 14.16 9.36
C LYS A 227 12.08 14.96 10.45
N ASP A 228 10.90 14.50 10.85
CA ASP A 228 9.95 15.25 11.68
C ASP A 228 9.28 14.40 12.78
N GLY A 229 9.75 13.16 12.96
CA GLY A 229 9.18 12.23 13.93
C GLY A 229 8.02 11.38 13.41
N VAL A 230 7.68 11.48 12.11
CA VAL A 230 6.65 10.71 11.41
C VAL A 230 7.16 10.20 10.07
N HIS A 231 7.69 11.08 9.23
CA HIS A 231 8.18 10.76 7.90
C HIS A 231 9.64 10.29 7.94
N LEU A 232 9.94 9.32 7.09
CA LEU A 232 11.30 8.82 6.97
C LEU A 232 12.19 9.79 6.18
N ASN A 233 13.46 9.85 6.56
CA ASN A 233 14.54 10.43 5.77
C ASN A 233 15.16 9.34 4.87
N ASP A 234 16.22 9.70 4.11
CA ASP A 234 16.86 8.78 3.17
C ASP A 234 17.43 7.53 3.85
N LYS A 235 18.05 7.68 5.04
CA LYS A 235 18.54 6.56 5.85
C LYS A 235 17.38 5.64 6.29
N GLY A 236 16.23 6.22 6.64
CA GLY A 236 15.03 5.48 6.99
C GLY A 236 14.51 4.64 5.81
N TYR A 237 14.46 5.20 4.60
CA TYR A 237 14.09 4.43 3.41
C TYR A 237 15.13 3.36 3.06
N GLN A 238 16.43 3.62 3.22
CA GLN A 238 17.47 2.59 3.06
C GLN A 238 17.28 1.43 4.03
N LYS A 239 17.01 1.72 5.30
CA LYS A 239 16.73 0.71 6.33
C LYS A 239 15.49 -0.12 5.98
N TRP A 240 14.41 0.52 5.53
CA TRP A 240 13.21 -0.17 5.06
C TRP A 240 13.52 -1.14 3.92
N VAL A 241 14.20 -0.64 2.89
CA VAL A 241 14.62 -1.46 1.73
C VAL A 241 15.45 -2.65 2.17
N ALA A 242 16.45 -2.44 3.02
CA ALA A 242 17.32 -3.53 3.52
C ALA A 242 16.51 -4.61 4.24
N PHE A 243 15.50 -4.22 5.02
CA PHE A 243 14.64 -5.15 5.75
C PHE A 243 13.71 -5.95 4.84
N GLU A 244 13.04 -5.30 3.86
CA GLU A 244 12.02 -5.96 3.04
C GLU A 244 12.57 -6.59 1.75
N LYS A 245 13.76 -6.22 1.28
CA LYS A 245 14.31 -6.72 0.02
C LYS A 245 14.32 -8.25 -0.08
N PRO A 246 14.74 -9.02 0.95
CA PRO A 246 14.70 -10.48 0.89
C PRO A 246 13.28 -11.05 0.68
N LEU A 247 12.24 -10.36 1.19
CA LEU A 247 10.85 -10.76 1.00
C LEU A 247 10.38 -10.51 -0.44
N LEU A 248 10.77 -9.37 -1.03
CA LEU A 248 10.39 -9.04 -2.41
C LEU A 248 11.11 -9.93 -3.43
N GLU A 249 12.36 -10.34 -3.16
CA GLU A 249 13.14 -11.24 -4.03
C GLU A 249 12.55 -12.66 -4.11
N GLN A 250 11.72 -13.06 -3.16
CA GLN A 250 11.02 -14.36 -3.13
C GLN A 250 9.66 -14.33 -3.84
N LEU A 251 9.26 -13.20 -4.35
CA LEU A 251 7.99 -13.08 -5.07
C LEU A 251 8.10 -13.56 -6.49
#